data_d25db026e9c35674f83c35ed71a3ddda
#
_entry.id   d25db026e9c35674f83c35ed71a3ddda
#
_cell.length_a   1.000
_cell.length_b   1.000
_cell.length_c   1.000
_cell.angle_alpha   90.00
_cell.angle_beta   90.00
_cell.angle_gamma   90.00
#
_symmetry.space_group_name_H-M   'P 1'
#
loop_
_entity.id
_entity.type
_entity.pdbx_description
1 polymer ?
#
loop_
_entity_poly.entity_id
_entity_poly.type
_entity_poly.pdbx_seq_one_letter_code
_entity_poly.pdbx_strand_id
1 'polypeptide(L)'
;MQNIRNRATLSISVSLSLVGVMLNVCCEVMATNAMRPNIVLFVADDLGWSDLGYSGSSFYESPNIDALSKRGMVFTNAYSNGPNCAPSRASLISGMYTPRHGIYTVASSARGKSKNRRLIPIENTTILRDDIDTLPEQLGALGYRTGHFGKWHLGADPTTQGMDVNIAGREWGSPSGGGYRSPFSFPNLKVDEPGVYLTDRISEAACDFIRDSKDQPFFVYLSHYSVHTPIQPKKKYVDHFKSKTFDRGHNNSGYAAMIQSLDESMARVIKTLADQNLTENTVVIFVSDNGGHGGVTTNRPLRGAKGMLYEGGIRVPMIVDWPGKTTAGTRSDLPVIGVDLMPTILEMANAKIVGNSTEAP
;
A
#
# COMPACT_ATOMS: atom_id res chain seq x y z
N MET A 1 72.63 32.69 -15.47
CA MET A 1 71.52 32.94 -14.51
C MET A 1 70.17 32.92 -15.22
N GLN A 2 69.82 31.84 -15.94
CA GLN A 2 68.59 31.78 -16.74
C GLN A 2 67.80 30.44 -16.65
N ASN A 3 68.16 29.55 -15.70
CA ASN A 3 67.57 28.20 -15.65
C ASN A 3 66.78 27.84 -14.34
N ILE A 4 66.47 28.85 -13.51
CA ILE A 4 65.78 28.61 -12.24
C ILE A 4 64.28 29.05 -12.25
N ARG A 5 63.88 29.91 -13.24
CA ARG A 5 62.49 30.42 -13.27
C ARG A 5 61.45 29.52 -13.91
N ASN A 6 61.83 28.51 -14.69
CA ASN A 6 60.85 27.64 -15.43
C ASN A 6 60.41 26.38 -14.67
N ARG A 7 60.97 26.06 -13.49
CA ARG A 7 60.53 24.87 -12.71
C ARG A 7 59.45 25.16 -11.67
N ALA A 8 59.33 26.43 -11.21
CA ALA A 8 58.34 26.79 -10.20
C ALA A 8 56.92 26.99 -10.76
N THR A 9 56.79 27.43 -12.02
CA THR A 9 55.47 27.63 -12.67
C THR A 9 54.78 26.34 -13.10
N LEU A 10 55.53 25.29 -13.40
CA LEU A 10 54.94 24.00 -13.82
C LEU A 10 54.34 23.20 -12.63
N SER A 11 54.97 23.34 -11.43
CA SER A 11 54.49 22.64 -10.25
C SER A 11 53.18 23.21 -9.67
N ILE A 12 52.96 24.53 -9.82
CA ILE A 12 51.74 25.20 -9.35
C ILE A 12 50.56 24.89 -10.21
N SER A 13 50.73 24.79 -11.55
CA SER A 13 49.68 24.49 -12.49
C SER A 13 49.16 23.06 -12.36
N VAL A 14 50.04 22.08 -12.10
CA VAL A 14 49.63 20.67 -11.89
C VAL A 14 48.92 20.47 -10.56
N SER A 15 49.35 21.15 -9.50
CA SER A 15 48.70 21.07 -8.19
C SER A 15 47.30 21.69 -8.18
N LEU A 16 47.08 22.81 -8.90
CA LEU A 16 45.73 23.41 -9.01
C LEU A 16 44.78 22.55 -9.86
N SER A 17 45.28 21.89 -10.90
CA SER A 17 44.45 20.99 -11.72
C SER A 17 44.03 19.73 -10.99
N LEU A 18 44.90 19.14 -10.13
CA LEU A 18 44.54 17.97 -9.31
C LEU A 18 43.54 18.34 -8.21
N VAL A 19 43.66 19.49 -7.59
CA VAL A 19 42.69 19.94 -6.54
C VAL A 19 41.33 20.26 -7.20
N GLY A 20 41.30 20.85 -8.40
CA GLY A 20 40.07 21.09 -9.15
C GLY A 20 39.36 19.82 -9.58
N VAL A 21 40.10 18.79 -9.99
CA VAL A 21 39.52 17.46 -10.33
C VAL A 21 39.02 16.71 -9.11
N MET A 22 39.75 16.76 -7.97
CA MET A 22 39.27 16.16 -6.72
C MET A 22 38.03 16.86 -6.14
N LEU A 23 37.95 18.20 -6.25
CA LEU A 23 36.77 18.95 -5.80
C LEU A 23 35.55 18.67 -6.71
N ASN A 24 35.71 18.52 -8.01
CA ASN A 24 34.61 18.12 -8.91
C ASN A 24 34.17 16.68 -8.66
N VAL A 25 35.08 15.74 -8.49
CA VAL A 25 34.72 14.34 -8.17
C VAL A 25 34.03 14.23 -6.81
N CYS A 26 34.46 14.99 -5.78
CA CYS A 26 33.75 15.07 -4.50
C CYS A 26 32.36 15.71 -4.65
N CYS A 27 32.18 16.76 -5.47
CA CYS A 27 30.88 17.35 -5.73
C CYS A 27 29.94 16.40 -6.50
N GLU A 28 30.44 15.66 -7.48
CA GLU A 28 29.62 14.67 -8.20
C GLU A 28 29.24 13.47 -7.33
N VAL A 29 30.13 13.02 -6.42
CA VAL A 29 29.80 11.97 -5.45
C VAL A 29 28.83 12.46 -4.38
N MET A 30 28.83 13.74 -4.01
CA MET A 30 27.86 14.34 -3.09
C MET A 30 26.51 14.65 -3.74
N ALA A 31 26.48 14.86 -5.07
CA ALA A 31 25.23 15.17 -5.80
C ALA A 31 24.36 13.95 -6.09
N THR A 32 24.80 12.72 -5.83
CA THR A 32 24.06 11.49 -6.12
C THR A 32 23.43 10.78 -4.92
N ASN A 33 23.55 11.33 -3.72
CA ASN A 33 22.83 10.85 -2.53
C ASN A 33 21.55 11.65 -2.27
N ALA A 34 20.68 11.79 -3.28
CA ALA A 34 19.28 12.11 -3.01
C ALA A 34 18.76 11.00 -2.10
N MET A 35 18.45 11.33 -0.84
CA MET A 35 17.94 10.35 0.12
C MET A 35 16.70 9.70 -0.48
N ARG A 36 16.73 8.38 -0.64
CA ARG A 36 15.57 7.63 -1.11
C ARG A 36 14.46 7.78 -0.10
N PRO A 37 13.24 8.11 -0.51
CA PRO A 37 12.13 8.26 0.42
C PRO A 37 11.75 6.91 1.04
N ASN A 38 11.33 6.92 2.29
CA ASN A 38 10.60 5.80 2.86
C ASN A 38 9.24 5.69 2.19
N ILE A 39 8.68 4.50 2.15
CA ILE A 39 7.41 4.24 1.47
C ILE A 39 6.48 3.47 2.39
N VAL A 40 5.29 4.02 2.62
CA VAL A 40 4.20 3.36 3.34
C VAL A 40 3.05 3.16 2.35
N LEU A 41 2.82 1.91 1.96
CA LEU A 41 1.67 1.50 1.17
C LEU A 41 0.60 0.95 2.12
N PHE A 42 -0.41 1.76 2.41
CA PHE A 42 -1.52 1.44 3.29
C PHE A 42 -2.71 0.95 2.47
N VAL A 43 -3.04 -0.33 2.60
CA VAL A 43 -4.11 -0.97 1.84
C VAL A 43 -5.27 -1.35 2.76
N ALA A 44 -6.45 -0.81 2.46
CA ALA A 44 -7.72 -1.24 3.06
C ALA A 44 -8.29 -2.44 2.29
N ASP A 45 -9.07 -3.28 2.98
CA ASP A 45 -9.72 -4.46 2.43
C ASP A 45 -11.24 -4.22 2.32
N ASP A 46 -11.79 -4.31 1.11
CA ASP A 46 -13.24 -4.13 0.83
C ASP A 46 -13.80 -2.74 1.15
N LEU A 47 -12.98 -1.70 1.15
CA LEU A 47 -13.44 -0.33 1.42
C LEU A 47 -13.99 0.32 0.14
N GLY A 48 -15.25 0.74 0.19
CA GLY A 48 -15.93 1.35 -0.96
C GLY A 48 -15.36 2.74 -1.31
N TRP A 49 -15.48 3.12 -2.59
CA TRP A 49 -14.97 4.37 -3.14
C TRP A 49 -15.51 5.63 -2.43
N SER A 50 -16.70 5.57 -1.83
CA SER A 50 -17.38 6.69 -1.14
C SER A 50 -17.48 6.49 0.38
N ASP A 51 -16.79 5.49 0.96
CA ASP A 51 -16.94 5.11 2.36
C ASP A 51 -16.08 5.94 3.33
N LEU A 52 -15.58 7.10 2.89
CA LEU A 52 -14.73 8.00 3.68
C LEU A 52 -15.29 9.43 3.66
N GLY A 53 -14.96 10.22 4.68
CA GLY A 53 -15.43 11.60 4.80
C GLY A 53 -15.03 12.46 3.62
N TYR A 54 -13.74 12.43 3.19
CA TYR A 54 -13.26 13.22 2.04
C TYR A 54 -13.93 12.84 0.71
N SER A 55 -14.44 11.62 0.59
CA SER A 55 -15.19 11.14 -0.57
C SER A 55 -16.69 11.38 -0.48
N GLY A 56 -17.13 12.02 0.61
CA GLY A 56 -18.44 12.60 0.80
C GLY A 56 -19.40 11.81 1.68
N SER A 57 -18.96 10.80 2.43
CA SER A 57 -19.78 10.18 3.48
C SER A 57 -19.94 11.14 4.66
N SER A 58 -21.17 11.39 5.09
CA SER A 58 -21.45 12.04 6.37
C SER A 58 -21.75 11.02 7.48
N PHE A 59 -21.97 9.77 7.12
CA PHE A 59 -22.23 8.68 8.06
C PHE A 59 -20.94 8.01 8.55
N TYR A 60 -20.06 7.61 7.63
CA TYR A 60 -18.76 7.04 7.95
C TYR A 60 -17.74 8.15 8.22
N GLU A 61 -17.04 8.05 9.33
CA GLU A 61 -16.10 9.07 9.80
C GLU A 61 -14.66 8.57 9.68
N SER A 62 -13.82 9.40 9.03
CA SER A 62 -12.41 9.07 8.76
C SER A 62 -11.50 10.31 8.90
N PRO A 63 -11.51 10.99 10.08
CA PRO A 63 -10.86 12.29 10.22
C PRO A 63 -9.36 12.29 9.92
N ASN A 64 -8.65 11.18 10.18
CA ASN A 64 -7.21 11.08 9.94
C ASN A 64 -6.88 10.80 8.47
N ILE A 65 -7.68 9.94 7.80
CA ILE A 65 -7.58 9.72 6.35
C ILE A 65 -8.02 10.99 5.60
N ASP A 66 -9.03 11.70 6.10
CA ASP A 66 -9.45 13.00 5.57
C ASP A 66 -8.36 14.06 5.74
N ALA A 67 -7.60 14.04 6.83
CA ALA A 67 -6.43 14.89 7.01
C ALA A 67 -5.31 14.53 6.03
N LEU A 68 -5.07 13.24 5.76
CA LEU A 68 -4.14 12.79 4.73
C LEU A 68 -4.56 13.31 3.34
N SER A 69 -5.86 13.29 3.01
CA SER A 69 -6.38 13.79 1.74
C SER A 69 -6.17 15.30 1.53
N LYS A 70 -6.09 16.05 2.63
CA LYS A 70 -5.81 17.51 2.61
C LYS A 70 -4.31 17.80 2.49
N ARG A 71 -3.46 16.88 2.90
CA ARG A 71 -2.00 16.99 2.85
C ARG A 71 -1.43 16.45 1.54
N GLY A 72 -2.05 15.40 1.00
CA GLY A 72 -1.67 14.77 -0.26
C GLY A 72 -2.55 15.15 -1.45
N MET A 73 -2.46 14.34 -2.50
CA MET A 73 -3.29 14.40 -3.71
C MET A 73 -4.28 13.23 -3.71
N VAL A 74 -5.55 13.53 -4.01
CA VAL A 74 -6.62 12.55 -4.15
C VAL A 74 -6.79 12.17 -5.63
N PHE A 75 -6.76 10.88 -5.95
CA PHE A 75 -7.12 10.39 -7.28
C PHE A 75 -8.60 10.00 -7.30
N THR A 76 -9.38 10.75 -8.08
CA THR A 76 -10.84 10.54 -8.14
C THR A 76 -11.25 9.40 -9.07
N ASN A 77 -10.37 9.01 -10.00
CA ASN A 77 -10.53 7.90 -10.94
C ASN A 77 -9.45 6.83 -10.71
N ALA A 78 -9.36 6.32 -9.48
CA ALA A 78 -8.48 5.23 -9.14
C ALA A 78 -9.22 3.88 -9.21
N TYR A 79 -8.55 2.88 -9.78
CA TYR A 79 -9.12 1.55 -10.04
C TYR A 79 -8.24 0.44 -9.48
N SER A 80 -8.89 -0.63 -9.02
CA SER A 80 -8.24 -1.91 -8.75
C SER A 80 -8.18 -2.76 -10.01
N ASN A 81 -7.17 -3.64 -10.12
CA ASN A 81 -6.99 -4.53 -11.28
C ASN A 81 -7.98 -5.70 -11.31
N GLY A 82 -8.78 -5.85 -10.29
CA GLY A 82 -9.80 -6.87 -10.19
C GLY A 82 -10.84 -6.52 -9.14
N PRO A 83 -12.06 -7.08 -9.25
CA PRO A 83 -13.13 -6.78 -8.30
C PRO A 83 -13.01 -7.56 -6.99
N ASN A 84 -11.90 -8.27 -6.77
CA ASN A 84 -11.62 -9.13 -5.61
C ASN A 84 -10.19 -8.94 -5.09
N CYS A 85 -9.99 -9.29 -3.83
CA CYS A 85 -8.74 -9.10 -3.09
C CYS A 85 -7.51 -9.73 -3.76
N ALA A 86 -7.48 -11.05 -3.98
CA ALA A 86 -6.27 -11.75 -4.45
C ALA A 86 -5.77 -11.25 -5.82
N PRO A 87 -6.59 -11.14 -6.89
CA PRO A 87 -6.11 -10.63 -8.17
C PRO A 87 -5.62 -9.18 -8.09
N SER A 88 -6.30 -8.34 -7.31
CA SER A 88 -5.89 -6.94 -7.15
C SER A 88 -4.56 -6.83 -6.40
N ARG A 89 -4.37 -7.59 -5.31
CA ARG A 89 -3.13 -7.62 -4.54
C ARG A 89 -1.96 -8.17 -5.36
N ALA A 90 -2.20 -9.23 -6.15
CA ALA A 90 -1.20 -9.77 -7.06
C ALA A 90 -0.75 -8.73 -8.09
N SER A 91 -1.69 -8.02 -8.71
CA SER A 91 -1.38 -6.95 -9.66
C SER A 91 -0.61 -5.80 -9.01
N LEU A 92 -0.99 -5.40 -7.79
CA LEU A 92 -0.37 -4.30 -7.06
C LEU A 92 1.10 -4.60 -6.72
N ILE A 93 1.40 -5.83 -6.29
CA ILE A 93 2.75 -6.25 -5.87
C ILE A 93 3.65 -6.63 -7.06
N SER A 94 3.08 -7.13 -8.15
CA SER A 94 3.83 -7.59 -9.32
C SER A 94 3.89 -6.59 -10.49
N GLY A 95 3.06 -5.54 -10.47
CA GLY A 95 2.90 -4.65 -11.63
C GLY A 95 2.32 -5.34 -12.87
N MET A 96 1.73 -6.51 -12.71
CA MET A 96 1.21 -7.31 -13.83
C MET A 96 -0.32 -7.36 -13.84
N TYR A 97 -0.90 -7.43 -15.03
CA TYR A 97 -2.33 -7.74 -15.19
C TYR A 97 -2.61 -9.22 -14.92
N THR A 98 -3.86 -9.51 -14.54
CA THR A 98 -4.31 -10.86 -14.15
C THR A 98 -3.95 -11.99 -15.13
N PRO A 99 -3.97 -11.81 -16.47
CA PRO A 99 -3.55 -12.87 -17.39
C PRO A 99 -2.07 -13.27 -17.25
N ARG A 100 -1.21 -12.37 -16.80
CA ARG A 100 0.23 -12.65 -16.65
C ARG A 100 0.57 -13.36 -15.36
N HIS A 101 -0.05 -12.98 -14.23
CA HIS A 101 0.20 -13.64 -12.95
C HIS A 101 -0.74 -14.83 -12.67
N GLY A 102 -1.82 -15.01 -13.44
CA GLY A 102 -2.71 -16.17 -13.37
C GLY A 102 -3.70 -16.21 -12.19
N ILE A 103 -3.73 -15.18 -11.34
CA ILE A 103 -4.67 -15.06 -10.21
C ILE A 103 -5.86 -14.22 -10.66
N TYR A 104 -6.92 -14.87 -11.15
CA TYR A 104 -8.10 -14.19 -11.73
C TYR A 104 -9.18 -13.90 -10.70
N THR A 105 -9.22 -14.68 -9.62
CA THR A 105 -10.24 -14.55 -8.57
C THR A 105 -9.75 -15.17 -7.27
N VAL A 106 -10.52 -15.04 -6.19
CA VAL A 106 -10.30 -15.77 -4.93
C VAL A 106 -10.76 -17.23 -5.08
N ALA A 107 -9.98 -18.19 -4.64
CA ALA A 107 -10.24 -19.63 -4.76
C ALA A 107 -10.50 -20.07 -6.22
N SER A 108 -11.45 -20.99 -6.47
CA SER A 108 -11.73 -21.53 -7.80
C SER A 108 -12.49 -20.55 -8.70
N SER A 109 -12.08 -20.45 -9.96
CA SER A 109 -12.85 -19.76 -11.02
C SER A 109 -14.11 -20.51 -11.45
N ALA A 110 -14.21 -21.81 -11.14
CA ALA A 110 -15.33 -22.68 -11.47
C ALA A 110 -16.56 -22.42 -10.58
N ARG A 111 -17.19 -21.24 -10.72
CA ARG A 111 -18.34 -20.82 -9.92
C ARG A 111 -19.64 -21.49 -10.36
N GLY A 112 -20.53 -21.74 -9.39
CA GLY A 112 -21.86 -22.32 -9.62
C GLY A 112 -21.83 -23.80 -10.05
N LYS A 113 -23.03 -24.33 -10.36
CA LYS A 113 -23.16 -25.72 -10.80
C LYS A 113 -22.63 -25.89 -12.23
N SER A 114 -21.80 -26.92 -12.48
CA SER A 114 -21.15 -27.17 -13.77
C SER A 114 -22.15 -27.26 -14.92
N LYS A 115 -23.34 -27.87 -14.71
CA LYS A 115 -24.41 -27.98 -15.72
C LYS A 115 -24.97 -26.63 -16.21
N ASN A 116 -24.76 -25.55 -15.46
CA ASN A 116 -25.25 -24.21 -15.82
C ASN A 116 -24.14 -23.36 -16.47
N ARG A 117 -22.90 -23.86 -16.55
CA ARG A 117 -21.80 -23.14 -17.15
C ARG A 117 -21.79 -23.30 -18.65
N ARG A 118 -21.78 -22.17 -19.36
CA ARG A 118 -21.69 -22.13 -20.83
C ARG A 118 -20.24 -22.04 -21.33
N LEU A 119 -19.32 -21.63 -20.46
CA LEU A 119 -17.92 -21.47 -20.77
C LEU A 119 -17.09 -22.36 -19.84
N ILE A 120 -15.97 -22.82 -20.33
CA ILE A 120 -14.95 -23.50 -19.52
C ILE A 120 -14.29 -22.43 -18.65
N PRO A 121 -14.31 -22.56 -17.32
CA PRO A 121 -13.62 -21.62 -16.45
C PRO A 121 -12.11 -21.66 -16.71
N ILE A 122 -11.49 -20.47 -16.75
CA ILE A 122 -10.03 -20.39 -16.81
C ILE A 122 -9.43 -21.02 -15.54
N GLU A 123 -8.30 -21.69 -15.68
CA GLU A 123 -7.55 -22.15 -14.53
C GLU A 123 -7.09 -20.94 -13.69
N ASN A 124 -7.25 -21.03 -12.37
CA ASN A 124 -6.92 -19.97 -11.41
C ASN A 124 -5.91 -20.48 -10.41
N THR A 125 -4.73 -19.85 -10.36
CA THR A 125 -3.82 -20.04 -9.24
C THR A 125 -4.22 -19.15 -8.06
N THR A 126 -3.90 -19.58 -6.84
CA THR A 126 -4.11 -18.80 -5.61
C THR A 126 -2.79 -18.36 -4.96
N ILE A 127 -1.67 -18.73 -5.58
CA ILE A 127 -0.32 -18.45 -5.12
C ILE A 127 0.38 -17.63 -6.19
N LEU A 128 0.99 -16.53 -5.80
CA LEU A 128 1.88 -15.77 -6.69
C LEU A 128 3.12 -16.60 -6.94
N ARG A 129 3.48 -16.79 -8.23
CA ARG A 129 4.61 -17.61 -8.61
C ARG A 129 5.93 -16.98 -8.21
N ASP A 130 6.90 -17.80 -7.83
CA ASP A 130 8.23 -17.36 -7.36
C ASP A 130 9.12 -16.82 -8.52
N ASP A 131 8.72 -17.02 -9.79
CA ASP A 131 9.41 -16.49 -10.97
C ASP A 131 8.96 -15.06 -11.37
N ILE A 132 8.10 -14.46 -10.57
CA ILE A 132 7.62 -13.08 -10.76
C ILE A 132 8.39 -12.16 -9.82
N ASP A 133 9.16 -11.24 -10.39
CA ASP A 133 9.81 -10.18 -9.62
C ASP A 133 8.76 -9.26 -8.98
N THR A 134 8.76 -9.21 -7.67
CA THR A 134 7.81 -8.41 -6.89
C THR A 134 8.37 -7.05 -6.50
N LEU A 135 7.48 -6.12 -6.17
CA LEU A 135 7.87 -4.80 -5.67
C LEU A 135 8.81 -4.87 -4.44
N PRO A 136 8.53 -5.70 -3.39
CA PRO A 136 9.46 -5.79 -2.27
C PRO A 136 10.82 -6.38 -2.64
N GLU A 137 10.91 -7.35 -3.54
CA GLU A 137 12.19 -7.88 -4.02
C GLU A 137 13.02 -6.80 -4.72
N GLN A 138 12.39 -6.02 -5.60
CA GLN A 138 13.08 -4.93 -6.31
C GLN A 138 13.49 -3.80 -5.36
N LEU A 139 12.66 -3.45 -4.37
CA LEU A 139 13.02 -2.48 -3.34
C LEU A 139 14.13 -3.00 -2.42
N GLY A 140 14.10 -4.30 -2.04
CA GLY A 140 15.17 -4.96 -1.28
C GLY A 140 16.51 -4.90 -2.03
N ALA A 141 16.52 -5.14 -3.34
CA ALA A 141 17.71 -5.01 -4.19
C ALA A 141 18.26 -3.57 -4.23
N LEU A 142 17.42 -2.56 -3.96
CA LEU A 142 17.82 -1.16 -3.80
C LEU A 142 18.25 -0.82 -2.36
N GLY A 143 18.27 -1.79 -1.44
CA GLY A 143 18.67 -1.59 -0.04
C GLY A 143 17.56 -1.07 0.88
N TYR A 144 16.29 -1.20 0.49
CA TYR A 144 15.17 -0.97 1.41
C TYR A 144 15.03 -2.14 2.37
N ARG A 145 14.75 -1.84 3.64
CA ARG A 145 14.20 -2.82 4.56
C ARG A 145 12.70 -2.95 4.30
N THR A 146 12.19 -4.17 4.11
CA THR A 146 10.83 -4.41 3.67
C THR A 146 10.00 -5.09 4.76
N GLY A 147 8.78 -4.61 5.01
CA GLY A 147 7.90 -5.19 6.03
C GLY A 147 6.46 -5.31 5.56
N HIS A 148 5.89 -6.50 5.78
CA HIS A 148 4.49 -6.82 5.53
C HIS A 148 3.72 -6.94 6.83
N PHE A 149 2.56 -6.25 6.92
CA PHE A 149 1.72 -6.21 8.11
C PHE A 149 0.25 -6.41 7.74
N GLY A 150 -0.30 -7.58 8.05
CA GLY A 150 -1.71 -7.91 7.84
C GLY A 150 -1.99 -8.94 6.75
N LYS A 151 -2.95 -8.68 5.88
CA LYS A 151 -3.45 -9.61 4.88
C LYS A 151 -2.51 -9.71 3.67
N TRP A 152 -2.02 -10.93 3.39
CA TRP A 152 -1.25 -11.22 2.18
C TRP A 152 -2.12 -11.76 1.05
N HIS A 153 -2.71 -12.93 1.23
CA HIS A 153 -3.65 -13.60 0.30
C HIS A 153 -3.04 -14.03 -1.06
N LEU A 154 -1.71 -14.19 -1.14
CA LEU A 154 -0.98 -14.56 -2.36
C LEU A 154 -0.07 -15.77 -2.17
N GLY A 155 -0.20 -16.51 -1.10
CA GLY A 155 0.61 -17.67 -0.73
C GLY A 155 0.84 -17.76 0.76
N ALA A 156 1.65 -18.73 1.19
CA ALA A 156 1.81 -19.08 2.61
C ALA A 156 2.59 -18.03 3.39
N ASP A 157 3.60 -17.41 2.80
CA ASP A 157 4.51 -16.50 3.51
C ASP A 157 5.02 -15.38 2.58
N PRO A 158 4.76 -14.10 2.90
CA PRO A 158 5.30 -12.95 2.17
C PRO A 158 6.84 -12.89 2.12
N THR A 159 7.53 -13.54 3.05
CA THR A 159 9.00 -13.51 3.06
C THR A 159 9.63 -14.24 1.88
N THR A 160 8.90 -15.16 1.26
CA THR A 160 9.31 -15.81 0.01
C THR A 160 9.20 -14.90 -1.22
N GLN A 161 8.64 -13.70 -1.05
CA GLN A 161 8.37 -12.72 -2.09
C GLN A 161 9.01 -11.35 -1.74
N GLY A 162 10.16 -11.39 -1.06
CA GLY A 162 11.01 -10.22 -0.81
C GLY A 162 10.65 -9.36 0.41
N MET A 163 9.79 -9.84 1.32
CA MET A 163 9.56 -9.17 2.61
C MET A 163 10.55 -9.66 3.67
N ASP A 164 11.29 -8.75 4.31
CA ASP A 164 12.20 -9.10 5.43
C ASP A 164 11.42 -9.45 6.70
N VAL A 165 10.26 -8.82 6.88
CA VAL A 165 9.39 -9.01 8.05
C VAL A 165 7.97 -9.34 7.61
N ASN A 166 7.37 -10.36 8.21
CA ASN A 166 5.98 -10.73 8.04
C ASN A 166 5.26 -10.77 9.39
N ILE A 167 4.22 -9.95 9.54
CA ILE A 167 3.30 -9.98 10.68
C ILE A 167 1.89 -10.21 10.17
N ALA A 168 1.27 -11.31 10.57
CA ALA A 168 -0.10 -11.71 10.25
C ALA A 168 -0.38 -12.08 8.79
N GLY A 169 0.63 -12.13 7.90
CA GLY A 169 0.46 -12.43 6.48
C GLY A 169 0.53 -13.91 6.16
N ARG A 170 -0.46 -14.41 5.41
CA ARG A 170 -0.46 -15.72 4.76
C ARG A 170 -1.57 -15.78 3.69
N GLU A 171 -1.88 -16.99 3.19
CA GLU A 171 -2.87 -17.24 2.13
C GLU A 171 -4.32 -16.86 2.50
N TRP A 172 -4.61 -16.47 3.73
CA TRP A 172 -5.96 -16.16 4.16
C TRP A 172 -6.53 -14.90 3.53
N GLY A 173 -7.74 -15.02 2.98
CA GLY A 173 -8.48 -13.89 2.42
C GLY A 173 -9.33 -13.13 3.44
N SER A 174 -9.44 -13.62 4.68
CA SER A 174 -10.17 -13.01 5.78
C SER A 174 -9.39 -13.21 7.08
N PRO A 175 -9.78 -12.58 8.22
CA PRO A 175 -9.05 -12.73 9.49
C PRO A 175 -9.28 -14.11 10.12
N SER A 176 -8.88 -15.18 9.43
CA SER A 176 -9.14 -16.58 9.80
C SER A 176 -8.36 -17.07 11.03
N GLY A 177 -7.42 -16.29 11.52
CA GLY A 177 -6.65 -16.58 12.73
C GLY A 177 -7.39 -16.32 14.06
N GLY A 178 -8.70 -16.11 14.03
CA GLY A 178 -9.55 -15.87 15.23
C GLY A 178 -10.45 -14.63 15.11
N GLY A 179 -10.50 -13.99 13.94
CA GLY A 179 -11.29 -12.78 13.71
C GLY A 179 -10.57 -11.51 14.15
N TYR A 180 -11.32 -10.43 14.39
CA TYR A 180 -10.78 -9.12 14.78
C TYR A 180 -10.56 -8.94 16.28
N ARG A 181 -11.04 -9.84 17.11
CA ARG A 181 -10.93 -9.76 18.58
C ARG A 181 -10.14 -10.93 19.12
N SER A 182 -9.20 -10.64 20.00
CA SER A 182 -8.47 -11.68 20.71
C SER A 182 -9.39 -12.55 21.60
N PRO A 183 -9.04 -13.81 21.82
CA PRO A 183 -7.79 -14.44 21.40
C PRO A 183 -7.71 -14.68 19.89
N PHE A 184 -6.52 -14.45 19.31
CA PHE A 184 -6.25 -14.76 17.91
C PHE A 184 -4.79 -15.23 17.71
N SER A 185 -4.56 -15.99 16.62
CA SER A 185 -3.24 -16.48 16.24
C SER A 185 -3.07 -16.34 14.73
N PHE A 186 -2.22 -15.39 14.35
CA PHE A 186 -1.76 -15.17 12.98
C PHE A 186 -0.26 -15.44 12.90
N PRO A 187 0.33 -15.62 11.72
CA PRO A 187 1.80 -15.71 11.59
C PRO A 187 2.49 -14.55 12.31
N ASN A 188 3.41 -14.89 13.20
CA ASN A 188 4.19 -13.95 14.01
C ASN A 188 3.37 -12.94 14.85
N LEU A 189 2.08 -13.22 15.06
CA LEU A 189 1.17 -12.41 15.86
C LEU A 189 0.17 -13.29 16.62
N LYS A 190 0.54 -13.68 17.83
CA LYS A 190 -0.35 -14.39 18.75
C LYS A 190 -0.73 -13.49 19.91
N VAL A 191 -2.01 -13.41 20.22
CA VAL A 191 -2.55 -12.66 21.36
C VAL A 191 -3.59 -13.51 22.05
N ASP A 192 -3.29 -13.92 23.27
CA ASP A 192 -4.19 -14.72 24.14
C ASP A 192 -5.02 -13.81 25.07
N GLU A 193 -4.54 -12.59 25.36
CA GLU A 193 -5.23 -11.63 26.21
C GLU A 193 -6.55 -11.15 25.59
N PRO A 194 -7.70 -11.24 26.30
CA PRO A 194 -8.98 -10.79 25.79
C PRO A 194 -9.06 -9.28 25.58
N GLY A 195 -9.79 -8.85 24.56
CA GLY A 195 -10.12 -7.44 24.32
C GLY A 195 -9.16 -6.68 23.42
N VAL A 196 -8.09 -7.30 22.99
CA VAL A 196 -7.16 -6.73 21.98
C VAL A 196 -7.78 -6.78 20.59
N TYR A 197 -7.58 -5.74 19.81
CA TYR A 197 -8.16 -5.62 18.47
C TYR A 197 -7.10 -5.81 17.38
N LEU A 198 -7.38 -6.66 16.40
CA LEU A 198 -6.42 -7.07 15.37
C LEU A 198 -5.84 -5.88 14.60
N THR A 199 -6.70 -4.94 14.16
CA THR A 199 -6.26 -3.74 13.43
C THR A 199 -5.26 -2.91 14.23
N ASP A 200 -5.46 -2.80 15.57
CA ASP A 200 -4.54 -2.07 16.45
C ASP A 200 -3.18 -2.77 16.52
N ARG A 201 -3.17 -4.08 16.73
CA ARG A 201 -1.93 -4.86 16.85
C ARG A 201 -1.10 -4.88 15.56
N ILE A 202 -1.78 -5.00 14.41
CA ILE A 202 -1.12 -4.89 13.09
C ILE A 202 -0.51 -3.49 12.91
N SER A 203 -1.25 -2.45 13.31
CA SER A 203 -0.76 -1.05 13.24
C SER A 203 0.45 -0.82 14.14
N GLU A 204 0.40 -1.33 15.37
CA GLU A 204 1.49 -1.22 16.34
C GLU A 204 2.75 -1.90 15.81
N ALA A 205 2.62 -3.12 15.27
CA ALA A 205 3.76 -3.84 14.68
C ALA A 205 4.39 -3.09 13.50
N ALA A 206 3.57 -2.46 12.65
CA ALA A 206 4.07 -1.60 11.57
C ALA A 206 4.79 -0.36 12.12
N CYS A 207 4.26 0.25 13.18
CA CYS A 207 4.90 1.39 13.84
C CYS A 207 6.22 1.00 14.52
N ASP A 208 6.31 -0.18 15.13
CA ASP A 208 7.57 -0.70 15.68
C ASP A 208 8.61 -0.89 14.58
N PHE A 209 8.23 -1.50 13.46
CA PHE A 209 9.11 -1.66 12.31
C PHE A 209 9.61 -0.31 11.76
N ILE A 210 8.77 0.73 11.70
CA ILE A 210 9.16 2.09 11.29
C ILE A 210 10.24 2.65 12.24
N ARG A 211 10.05 2.50 13.57
CA ARG A 211 11.03 2.95 14.56
C ARG A 211 12.36 2.23 14.42
N ASP A 212 12.32 0.90 14.21
CA ASP A 212 13.49 0.05 14.06
C ASP A 212 14.22 0.24 12.73
N SER A 213 13.57 0.88 11.75
CA SER A 213 14.10 1.09 10.39
C SER A 213 14.48 2.56 10.12
N LYS A 214 14.40 3.46 11.09
CA LYS A 214 14.51 4.91 10.90
C LYS A 214 15.83 5.38 10.27
N ASP A 215 16.89 4.59 10.36
CA ASP A 215 18.24 4.94 9.91
C ASP A 215 18.57 4.42 8.51
N GLN A 216 17.59 3.79 7.83
CA GLN A 216 17.72 3.27 6.46
C GLN A 216 16.39 3.40 5.72
N PRO A 217 16.37 3.43 4.37
CA PRO A 217 15.12 3.46 3.62
C PRO A 217 14.31 2.20 3.90
N PHE A 218 12.99 2.36 4.05
CA PHE A 218 12.09 1.24 4.32
C PHE A 218 10.84 1.27 3.43
N PHE A 219 10.31 0.09 3.20
CA PHE A 219 9.00 -0.14 2.59
C PHE A 219 8.09 -0.86 3.58
N VAL A 220 7.00 -0.22 3.95
CA VAL A 220 5.93 -0.81 4.77
C VAL A 220 4.74 -1.12 3.87
N TYR A 221 4.40 -2.40 3.72
CA TYR A 221 3.14 -2.84 3.16
C TYR A 221 2.16 -3.11 4.29
N LEU A 222 1.45 -2.06 4.73
CA LEU A 222 0.43 -2.15 5.77
C LEU A 222 -0.91 -2.48 5.13
N SER A 223 -1.17 -3.76 5.05
CA SER A 223 -2.30 -4.36 4.35
C SER A 223 -3.32 -4.91 5.36
N HIS A 224 -4.24 -4.06 5.80
CA HIS A 224 -5.22 -4.45 6.81
C HIS A 224 -6.19 -5.53 6.31
N TYR A 225 -6.70 -6.34 7.24
CA TYR A 225 -7.92 -7.13 7.03
C TYR A 225 -9.18 -6.25 7.11
N SER A 226 -9.11 -5.09 7.78
CA SER A 226 -10.21 -4.12 7.86
C SER A 226 -10.41 -3.43 6.50
N VAL A 227 -11.67 -3.35 6.03
CA VAL A 227 -12.93 -3.56 6.74
C VAL A 227 -13.69 -4.82 6.26
N HIS A 228 -12.97 -5.88 5.91
CA HIS A 228 -13.53 -7.15 5.42
C HIS A 228 -14.40 -7.82 6.49
N THR A 229 -15.39 -8.57 6.04
CA THR A 229 -16.21 -9.44 6.92
C THR A 229 -15.35 -10.54 7.59
N PRO A 230 -15.74 -10.99 8.82
CA PRO A 230 -16.97 -10.67 9.55
C PRO A 230 -16.96 -9.27 10.14
N ILE A 231 -18.14 -8.64 10.25
CA ILE A 231 -18.26 -7.31 10.87
C ILE A 231 -18.18 -7.49 12.40
N GLN A 232 -16.99 -7.22 12.93
CA GLN A 232 -16.66 -7.37 14.35
C GLN A 232 -16.05 -6.07 14.90
N PRO A 233 -16.81 -4.99 15.01
CA PRO A 233 -16.31 -3.67 15.40
C PRO A 233 -15.89 -3.60 16.87
N LYS A 234 -15.08 -2.58 17.23
CA LYS A 234 -14.92 -2.17 18.63
C LYS A 234 -16.27 -1.66 19.15
N LYS A 235 -16.83 -2.32 20.19
CA LYS A 235 -18.16 -2.00 20.71
C LYS A 235 -18.32 -0.53 21.10
N LYS A 236 -17.27 0.08 21.65
CA LYS A 236 -17.25 1.48 22.11
C LYS A 236 -17.62 2.50 21.01
N TYR A 237 -17.47 2.15 19.73
CA TYR A 237 -17.79 3.06 18.62
C TYR A 237 -19.18 2.84 18.02
N VAL A 238 -19.76 1.65 18.21
CA VAL A 238 -21.02 1.26 17.54
C VAL A 238 -22.17 2.17 17.93
N ASP A 239 -22.27 2.54 19.21
CA ASP A 239 -23.41 3.33 19.71
C ASP A 239 -23.39 4.77 19.18
N HIS A 240 -22.20 5.35 18.96
CA HIS A 240 -22.06 6.62 18.26
C HIS A 240 -22.70 6.57 16.87
N PHE A 241 -22.36 5.56 16.06
CA PHE A 241 -22.90 5.44 14.70
C PHE A 241 -24.37 5.03 14.65
N LYS A 242 -24.90 4.32 15.66
CA LYS A 242 -26.33 4.03 15.77
C LYS A 242 -27.18 5.28 15.95
N SER A 243 -26.63 6.33 16.57
CA SER A 243 -27.33 7.59 16.80
C SER A 243 -27.29 8.54 15.61
N LYS A 244 -26.48 8.24 14.57
CA LYS A 244 -26.34 9.11 13.40
C LYS A 244 -27.47 8.91 12.38
N THR A 245 -27.82 10.00 11.69
CA THR A 245 -28.72 9.94 10.55
C THR A 245 -28.03 9.22 9.38
N PHE A 246 -28.75 8.33 8.70
CA PHE A 246 -28.28 7.62 7.52
C PHE A 246 -28.01 8.57 6.36
N ASP A 247 -26.95 8.30 5.59
CA ASP A 247 -26.53 9.10 4.46
C ASP A 247 -26.36 8.23 3.20
N ARG A 248 -27.05 8.57 2.13
CA ARG A 248 -26.92 7.96 0.79
C ARG A 248 -26.90 6.41 0.76
N GLY A 249 -27.54 5.79 1.75
CA GLY A 249 -27.57 4.33 1.92
C GLY A 249 -26.47 3.80 2.84
N HIS A 250 -25.60 4.67 3.37
CA HIS A 250 -24.68 4.32 4.45
C HIS A 250 -25.47 4.26 5.77
N ASN A 251 -25.56 3.10 6.37
CA ASN A 251 -26.37 2.86 7.56
C ASN A 251 -25.84 1.75 8.48
N ASN A 252 -24.70 1.14 8.12
CA ASN A 252 -24.13 0.04 8.89
C ASN A 252 -23.19 0.57 9.98
N SER A 253 -23.70 0.71 11.21
CA SER A 253 -22.91 1.21 12.35
C SER A 253 -21.76 0.29 12.76
N GLY A 254 -21.86 -1.02 12.51
CA GLY A 254 -20.75 -1.95 12.74
C GLY A 254 -19.60 -1.70 11.76
N TYR A 255 -19.91 -1.56 10.50
CA TYR A 255 -18.93 -1.24 9.45
C TYR A 255 -18.31 0.14 9.67
N ALA A 256 -19.11 1.15 10.02
CA ALA A 256 -18.64 2.48 10.38
C ALA A 256 -17.60 2.45 11.52
N ALA A 257 -17.87 1.67 12.57
CA ALA A 257 -16.94 1.48 13.68
C ALA A 257 -15.65 0.73 13.30
N MET A 258 -15.68 -0.11 12.25
CA MET A 258 -14.48 -0.72 11.69
C MET A 258 -13.68 0.27 10.83
N ILE A 259 -14.35 1.14 10.08
CA ILE A 259 -13.70 2.27 9.36
C ILE A 259 -13.00 3.18 10.35
N GLN A 260 -13.64 3.53 11.47
CA GLN A 260 -12.99 4.33 12.51
C GLN A 260 -11.73 3.65 13.07
N SER A 261 -11.74 2.33 13.23
CA SER A 261 -10.54 1.60 13.67
C SER A 261 -9.42 1.60 12.63
N LEU A 262 -9.77 1.57 11.34
CA LEU A 262 -8.83 1.72 10.22
C LEU A 262 -8.25 3.14 10.18
N ASP A 263 -9.08 4.14 10.41
CA ASP A 263 -8.69 5.56 10.48
C ASP A 263 -7.73 5.83 11.66
N GLU A 264 -7.98 5.22 12.81
CA GLU A 264 -7.06 5.26 13.96
C GLU A 264 -5.70 4.61 13.64
N SER A 265 -5.68 3.59 12.79
CA SER A 265 -4.43 2.99 12.31
C SER A 265 -3.62 4.00 11.48
N MET A 266 -4.27 4.73 10.58
CA MET A 266 -3.61 5.81 9.83
C MET A 266 -3.03 6.86 10.78
N ALA A 267 -3.79 7.29 11.79
CA ALA A 267 -3.31 8.24 12.79
C ALA A 267 -2.03 7.76 13.49
N ARG A 268 -1.97 6.49 13.88
CA ARG A 268 -0.77 5.90 14.53
C ARG A 268 0.44 5.94 13.61
N VAL A 269 0.28 5.55 12.35
CA VAL A 269 1.38 5.59 11.36
C VAL A 269 1.89 7.01 11.17
N ILE A 270 1.00 7.96 10.88
CA ILE A 270 1.37 9.37 10.67
C ILE A 270 2.05 9.95 11.91
N LYS A 271 1.51 9.66 13.10
CA LYS A 271 2.14 10.08 14.36
C LYS A 271 3.53 9.47 14.54
N THR A 272 3.70 8.19 14.24
CA THR A 272 5.01 7.52 14.35
C THR A 272 6.04 8.14 13.41
N LEU A 273 5.66 8.44 12.16
CA LEU A 273 6.54 9.13 11.21
C LEU A 273 6.94 10.51 11.73
N ALA A 274 6.01 11.26 12.32
CA ALA A 274 6.28 12.58 12.89
C ALA A 274 7.19 12.49 14.13
N ASP A 275 6.92 11.59 15.06
CA ASP A 275 7.72 11.37 16.28
C ASP A 275 9.17 10.95 15.96
N GLN A 276 9.40 10.30 14.80
CA GLN A 276 10.72 9.88 14.33
C GLN A 276 11.38 10.90 13.38
N ASN A 277 10.75 12.05 13.11
CA ASN A 277 11.20 13.06 12.14
C ASN A 277 11.34 12.52 10.71
N LEU A 278 10.47 11.59 10.32
CA LEU A 278 10.50 10.92 9.01
C LEU A 278 9.45 11.48 8.03
N THR A 279 8.57 12.38 8.46
CA THR A 279 7.42 12.86 7.66
C THR A 279 7.86 13.39 6.30
N GLU A 280 8.88 14.26 6.27
CA GLU A 280 9.32 14.94 5.04
C GLU A 280 10.04 14.00 4.04
N ASN A 281 10.50 12.83 4.51
CA ASN A 281 11.17 11.84 3.69
C ASN A 281 10.36 10.53 3.55
N THR A 282 9.04 10.60 3.69
CA THR A 282 8.17 9.42 3.56
C THR A 282 7.02 9.68 2.61
N VAL A 283 6.85 8.78 1.63
CA VAL A 283 5.67 8.71 0.78
C VAL A 283 4.63 7.85 1.47
N VAL A 284 3.41 8.36 1.63
CA VAL A 284 2.27 7.60 2.15
C VAL A 284 1.23 7.43 1.04
N ILE A 285 0.98 6.19 0.65
CA ILE A 285 -0.03 5.82 -0.35
C ILE A 285 -1.14 5.09 0.38
N PHE A 286 -2.36 5.62 0.31
CA PHE A 286 -3.58 4.99 0.80
C PHE A 286 -4.42 4.51 -0.37
N VAL A 287 -4.85 3.24 -0.36
CA VAL A 287 -5.69 2.65 -1.41
C VAL A 287 -6.55 1.51 -0.85
N SER A 288 -7.69 1.20 -1.48
CA SER A 288 -8.43 -0.04 -1.25
C SER A 288 -8.10 -1.09 -2.31
N ASP A 289 -8.12 -2.36 -1.95
CA ASP A 289 -7.82 -3.46 -2.89
C ASP A 289 -8.96 -3.74 -3.87
N ASN A 290 -10.20 -3.45 -3.53
CA ASN A 290 -11.38 -3.53 -4.41
C ASN A 290 -12.52 -2.66 -3.84
N GLY A 291 -13.60 -2.55 -4.59
CA GLY A 291 -14.80 -1.82 -4.17
C GLY A 291 -15.52 -2.46 -2.98
N GLY A 292 -16.36 -1.69 -2.33
CA GLY A 292 -17.08 -2.09 -1.12
C GLY A 292 -17.99 -3.29 -1.30
N HIS A 293 -18.08 -4.13 -0.24
CA HIS A 293 -18.92 -5.32 -0.22
C HIS A 293 -20.41 -4.95 -0.15
N GLY A 294 -21.18 -5.28 -1.19
CA GLY A 294 -22.59 -4.86 -1.35
C GLY A 294 -23.57 -5.36 -0.28
N GLY A 295 -23.19 -6.36 0.52
CA GLY A 295 -23.98 -6.80 1.69
C GLY A 295 -23.67 -6.02 2.98
N VAL A 296 -22.72 -5.08 2.94
CA VAL A 296 -22.21 -4.34 4.10
C VAL A 296 -22.33 -2.84 3.91
N THR A 297 -21.97 -2.34 2.72
CA THR A 297 -22.04 -0.92 2.34
C THR A 297 -22.68 -0.76 0.96
N THR A 298 -22.89 0.48 0.54
CA THR A 298 -23.39 0.81 -0.80
C THR A 298 -22.32 1.54 -1.62
N ASN A 299 -22.19 1.17 -2.90
CA ASN A 299 -21.31 1.88 -3.83
C ASN A 299 -22.07 2.88 -4.72
N ARG A 300 -23.33 3.22 -4.41
CA ARG A 300 -24.13 4.15 -5.21
C ARG A 300 -23.47 5.53 -5.31
N PRO A 301 -23.61 6.23 -6.47
CA PRO A 301 -24.41 5.87 -7.65
C PRO A 301 -23.74 4.86 -8.59
N LEU A 302 -22.54 4.37 -8.27
CA LEU A 302 -21.83 3.39 -9.09
C LEU A 302 -22.56 2.06 -9.10
N ARG A 303 -22.58 1.42 -10.28
CA ARG A 303 -23.16 0.09 -10.44
C ARG A 303 -22.25 -0.99 -9.88
N GLY A 304 -22.82 -1.97 -9.22
CA GLY A 304 -22.10 -3.16 -8.73
C GLY A 304 -21.44 -2.94 -7.38
N ALA A 305 -20.64 -3.92 -6.99
CA ALA A 305 -19.94 -4.03 -5.72
C ALA A 305 -18.81 -5.04 -5.86
N LYS A 306 -18.04 -5.30 -4.79
CA LYS A 306 -17.03 -6.38 -4.72
C LYS A 306 -17.51 -7.63 -5.47
N GLY A 307 -16.63 -8.22 -6.27
CA GLY A 307 -16.93 -9.40 -7.10
C GLY A 307 -17.54 -9.09 -8.47
N MET A 308 -17.81 -7.80 -8.79
CA MET A 308 -18.39 -7.36 -10.06
C MET A 308 -17.44 -6.40 -10.78
N LEU A 309 -17.27 -6.56 -12.09
CA LEU A 309 -16.41 -5.70 -12.95
C LEU A 309 -17.04 -4.36 -13.32
N TYR A 310 -18.08 -3.93 -12.63
CA TYR A 310 -18.63 -2.57 -12.75
C TYR A 310 -17.88 -1.60 -11.82
N GLU A 311 -18.05 -0.32 -12.05
CA GLU A 311 -17.43 0.78 -11.30
C GLU A 311 -17.47 0.57 -9.77
N GLY A 312 -18.60 0.14 -9.21
CA GLY A 312 -18.75 -0.12 -7.78
C GLY A 312 -17.91 -1.29 -7.24
N GLY A 313 -17.41 -2.15 -8.13
CA GLY A 313 -16.53 -3.26 -7.73
C GLY A 313 -15.05 -2.99 -7.94
N ILE A 314 -14.69 -2.03 -8.79
CA ILE A 314 -13.29 -1.77 -9.17
C ILE A 314 -12.81 -0.35 -8.90
N ARG A 315 -13.70 0.65 -8.79
CA ARG A 315 -13.31 2.00 -8.41
C ARG A 315 -13.06 2.08 -6.92
N VAL A 316 -11.91 2.62 -6.53
CA VAL A 316 -11.42 2.59 -5.14
C VAL A 316 -10.97 3.98 -4.67
N PRO A 317 -11.01 4.25 -3.36
CA PRO A 317 -10.38 5.46 -2.81
C PRO A 317 -8.87 5.36 -2.94
N MET A 318 -8.20 6.47 -3.33
CA MET A 318 -6.74 6.54 -3.40
C MET A 318 -6.25 7.94 -3.06
N ILE A 319 -5.24 8.00 -2.20
CA ILE A 319 -4.53 9.23 -1.81
C ILE A 319 -3.03 8.96 -1.90
N VAL A 320 -2.27 9.91 -2.44
CA VAL A 320 -0.81 9.90 -2.41
C VAL A 320 -0.35 11.17 -1.72
N ASP A 321 0.35 11.02 -0.60
CA ASP A 321 1.04 12.09 0.11
C ASP A 321 2.54 11.90 -0.06
N TRP A 322 3.15 12.75 -0.89
CA TRP A 322 4.58 12.79 -1.13
C TRP A 322 5.09 14.21 -0.91
N PRO A 323 5.64 14.50 0.28
CA PRO A 323 6.11 15.84 0.64
C PRO A 323 7.06 16.42 -0.42
N GLY A 324 6.83 17.67 -0.80
CA GLY A 324 7.61 18.38 -1.81
C GLY A 324 7.38 17.94 -3.26
N LYS A 325 6.51 16.95 -3.52
CA LYS A 325 6.17 16.43 -4.86
C LYS A 325 4.69 16.52 -5.17
N THR A 326 3.82 16.03 -4.29
CA THR A 326 2.38 16.22 -4.44
C THR A 326 1.97 17.59 -3.91
N THR A 327 1.07 18.29 -4.63
CA THR A 327 0.49 19.54 -4.13
C THR A 327 -0.64 19.22 -3.15
N ALA A 328 -0.51 19.74 -1.93
CA ALA A 328 -1.46 19.48 -0.85
C ALA A 328 -2.90 19.86 -1.22
N GLY A 329 -3.85 19.00 -0.89
CA GLY A 329 -5.28 19.19 -1.07
C GLY A 329 -5.76 19.18 -2.53
N THR A 330 -4.90 18.80 -3.48
CA THR A 330 -5.29 18.71 -4.89
C THR A 330 -6.03 17.40 -5.20
N ARG A 331 -6.79 17.44 -6.30
CA ARG A 331 -7.50 16.29 -6.84
C ARG A 331 -7.10 16.09 -8.30
N SER A 332 -6.82 14.84 -8.67
CA SER A 332 -6.56 14.43 -10.05
C SER A 332 -7.69 13.53 -10.53
N ASP A 333 -8.20 13.80 -11.72
CA ASP A 333 -9.16 12.95 -12.42
C ASP A 333 -8.48 12.03 -13.47
N LEU A 334 -7.15 12.06 -13.54
CA LEU A 334 -6.39 11.13 -14.36
C LEU A 334 -6.71 9.69 -13.91
N PRO A 335 -7.14 8.81 -14.83
CA PRO A 335 -7.35 7.40 -14.52
C PRO A 335 -6.04 6.74 -14.13
N VAL A 336 -6.01 6.08 -12.97
CA VAL A 336 -4.89 5.29 -12.46
C VAL A 336 -5.39 3.92 -12.02
N ILE A 337 -4.54 2.91 -12.09
CA ILE A 337 -4.90 1.53 -11.76
C ILE A 337 -3.79 0.87 -10.94
N GLY A 338 -4.12 -0.17 -10.18
CA GLY A 338 -3.19 -0.80 -9.23
C GLY A 338 -1.83 -1.21 -9.81
N VAL A 339 -1.74 -1.65 -11.09
CA VAL A 339 -0.45 -1.98 -11.74
C VAL A 339 0.48 -0.78 -11.91
N ASP A 340 -0.06 0.45 -11.92
CA ASP A 340 0.74 1.67 -12.03
C ASP A 340 1.57 1.93 -10.77
N LEU A 341 1.16 1.37 -9.62
CA LEU A 341 1.81 1.63 -8.34
C LEU A 341 3.23 1.07 -8.29
N MET A 342 3.46 -0.15 -8.80
CA MET A 342 4.81 -0.74 -8.77
C MET A 342 5.83 0.11 -9.54
N PRO A 343 5.66 0.44 -10.83
CA PRO A 343 6.64 1.27 -11.55
C PRO A 343 6.76 2.68 -10.93
N THR A 344 5.67 3.26 -10.46
CA THR A 344 5.69 4.57 -9.80
C THR A 344 6.49 4.55 -8.49
N ILE A 345 6.30 3.54 -7.65
CA ILE A 345 7.05 3.38 -6.40
C ILE A 345 8.54 3.14 -6.69
N LEU A 346 8.86 2.35 -7.70
CA LEU A 346 10.25 2.11 -8.12
C LEU A 346 10.90 3.40 -8.63
N GLU A 347 10.19 4.23 -9.39
CA GLU A 347 10.66 5.55 -9.80
C GLU A 347 10.89 6.48 -8.61
N MET A 348 9.96 6.50 -7.64
CA MET A 348 10.13 7.24 -6.37
C MET A 348 11.38 6.78 -5.61
N ALA A 349 11.72 5.49 -5.66
CA ALA A 349 12.91 4.90 -5.06
C ALA A 349 14.19 5.14 -5.86
N ASN A 350 14.14 5.93 -6.95
CA ASN A 350 15.24 6.14 -7.90
C ASN A 350 15.76 4.82 -8.50
N ALA A 351 14.89 3.83 -8.69
CA ALA A 351 15.23 2.63 -9.44
C ALA A 351 15.56 3.01 -10.89
N LYS A 352 16.68 2.50 -11.42
CA LYS A 352 16.84 2.47 -12.86
C LYS A 352 15.87 1.41 -13.39
N ILE A 353 14.73 1.85 -13.89
CA ILE A 353 13.81 0.95 -14.59
C ILE A 353 14.54 0.54 -15.87
N VAL A 354 15.24 -0.58 -15.81
CA VAL A 354 15.70 -1.26 -17.02
C VAL A 354 14.43 -1.81 -17.64
N GLY A 355 13.94 -1.12 -18.68
CA GLY A 355 12.80 -1.59 -19.42
C GLY A 355 13.11 -3.01 -19.87
N ASN A 356 12.45 -4.00 -19.29
CA ASN A 356 12.35 -5.29 -19.91
C ASN A 356 11.66 -5.05 -21.24
N SER A 357 12.50 -4.98 -22.29
CA SER A 357 12.07 -4.91 -23.66
C SER A 357 10.90 -5.86 -23.87
N THR A 358 9.77 -5.27 -24.13
CA THR A 358 8.70 -5.78 -24.94
C THR A 358 9.11 -7.01 -25.78
N GLU A 359 8.99 -8.17 -25.22
CA GLU A 359 8.54 -9.32 -25.98
C GLU A 359 7.09 -9.57 -25.57
N ALA A 360 6.20 -8.86 -26.25
CA ALA A 360 4.80 -9.27 -26.30
C ALA A 360 4.77 -10.59 -27.08
N PRO A 361 4.02 -11.60 -26.61
CA PRO A 361 3.71 -12.78 -27.39
C PRO A 361 2.86 -12.44 -28.62
#